data_c8c38c5ce771a469a86f84a78ef054e6
#
_entry.id   c8c38c5ce771a469a86f84a78ef054e6
#
_cell.length_a   1.000
_cell.length_b   1.000
_cell.length_c   1.000
_cell.angle_alpha   90.00
_cell.angle_beta   90.00
_cell.angle_gamma   90.00
#
_symmetry.space_group_name_H-M   'P 1'
#
loop_
_entity.id
_entity.type
_entity.pdbx_description
1 polymer ?
#
loop_
_entity_poly.entity_id
_entity_poly.type
_entity_poly.pdbx_seq_one_letter_code
_entity_poly.pdbx_strand_id
1 'polypeptide(L)'
;VRRLSAGLVVGYGMLGRGNASAQLAAAEGWLAAHGDDPHLLLTLGRLAKRCQQTAKARDYLERSIQLMPTPDAYQELGELLESLHELTHAGQCFHAGLRLLVGKPLEQQGVTLLAAATTQQLSGPDPSPVPAPVG
;
A
#
# COMPACT_ATOMS: atom_id res chain seq x y z
N VAL A 1 19.77 -3.49 21.38
CA VAL A 1 19.50 -3.23 21.25
C VAL A 1 19.05 -2.33 21.25
N ARG A 2 19.18 -2.11 21.57
CA ARG A 2 18.83 -1.29 21.76
C ARG A 2 18.33 -0.49 20.86
N ARG A 3 18.50 -0.12 20.22
CA ARG A 3 18.01 0.66 19.40
C ARG A 3 17.86 0.11 18.13
N LEU A 4 16.78 -0.43 17.71
CA LEU A 4 16.53 -0.66 16.33
C LEU A 4 16.09 0.64 15.73
N SER A 5 16.92 1.16 14.89
CA SER A 5 16.53 2.33 14.13
C SER A 5 15.57 1.90 13.02
N ALA A 6 14.83 2.86 12.48
CA ALA A 6 13.97 2.56 11.35
C ALA A 6 14.76 1.97 10.19
N GLY A 7 15.96 2.48 9.97
CA GLY A 7 16.80 1.96 8.90
C GLY A 7 17.17 0.51 9.11
N LEU A 8 17.48 0.14 10.35
CA LEU A 8 17.82 -1.23 10.64
C LEU A 8 16.62 -2.15 10.44
N VAL A 9 15.45 -1.71 10.88
CA VAL A 9 14.25 -2.52 10.70
C VAL A 9 13.96 -2.71 9.23
N VAL A 10 14.09 -1.66 8.44
CA VAL A 10 13.90 -1.76 7.00
C VAL A 10 14.92 -2.72 6.40
N GLY A 11 16.16 -2.67 6.89
CA GLY A 11 17.18 -3.57 6.42
C GLY A 11 16.81 -5.03 6.63
N TYR A 12 16.23 -5.34 7.78
CA TYR A 12 15.76 -6.69 8.02
C TYR A 12 14.71 -7.09 6.98
N GLY A 13 13.81 -6.19 6.65
CA GLY A 13 12.78 -6.50 5.68
C GLY A 13 13.33 -6.80 4.30
N MET A 14 14.54 -6.38 4.02
CA MET A 14 15.15 -6.60 2.72
C MET A 14 16.02 -7.85 2.67
N LEU A 15 16.21 -8.51 3.80
CA LEU A 15 17.04 -9.72 3.83
C LEU A 15 16.30 -10.89 3.22
N GLY A 16 17.05 -11.96 3.01
CA GLY A 16 16.54 -13.12 2.33
C GLY A 16 15.39 -13.79 3.07
N ARG A 17 14.69 -14.62 2.32
CA ARG A 17 13.51 -15.26 2.85
C ARG A 17 13.80 -16.17 4.02
N GLY A 18 14.96 -16.80 4.05
CA GLY A 18 15.27 -17.78 5.09
C GLY A 18 15.21 -17.20 6.48
N ASN A 19 15.45 -15.90 6.62
CA ASN A 19 15.44 -15.26 7.93
C ASN A 19 14.14 -14.52 8.21
N ALA A 20 13.22 -14.51 7.27
CA ALA A 20 12.07 -13.62 7.39
C ALA A 20 11.21 -13.96 8.59
N SER A 21 11.05 -15.24 8.89
CA SER A 21 10.22 -15.66 10.00
C SER A 21 10.76 -15.17 11.34
N ALA A 22 12.07 -15.32 11.55
CA ALA A 22 12.70 -14.85 12.79
C ALA A 22 12.67 -13.33 12.86
N GLN A 23 12.88 -12.68 11.72
CA GLN A 23 12.86 -11.22 11.68
C GLN A 23 11.46 -10.69 11.94
N LEU A 24 10.45 -11.39 11.42
CA LEU A 24 9.08 -10.98 11.67
C LEU A 24 8.75 -11.07 13.15
N ALA A 25 9.14 -12.17 13.79
CA ALA A 25 8.90 -12.34 15.22
C ALA A 25 9.60 -11.25 16.04
N ALA A 26 10.84 -10.95 15.68
CA ALA A 26 11.58 -9.90 16.38
C ALA A 26 10.94 -8.54 16.21
N ALA A 27 10.52 -8.24 14.99
CA ALA A 27 9.87 -6.96 14.73
C ALA A 27 8.50 -6.87 15.41
N GLU A 28 7.80 -7.98 15.50
CA GLU A 28 6.53 -7.99 16.24
C GLU A 28 6.75 -7.74 17.71
N GLY A 29 7.83 -8.27 18.27
CA GLY A 29 8.18 -7.97 19.66
C GLY A 29 8.49 -6.49 19.85
N TRP A 30 9.17 -5.90 18.90
CA TRP A 30 9.45 -4.48 18.93
C TRP A 30 8.17 -3.65 18.88
N LEU A 31 7.25 -4.04 18.01
CA LEU A 31 5.98 -3.35 17.91
C LEU A 31 5.21 -3.41 19.22
N ALA A 32 5.18 -4.60 19.83
CA ALA A 32 4.46 -4.77 21.10
C ALA A 32 5.05 -3.89 22.19
N ALA A 33 6.37 -3.71 22.17
CA ALA A 33 7.03 -2.91 23.19
C ALA A 33 6.90 -1.41 22.97
N HIS A 34 6.79 -0.98 21.72
CA HIS A 34 6.89 0.44 21.40
C HIS A 34 5.62 1.02 20.79
N GLY A 35 4.62 0.20 20.57
CA GLY A 35 3.36 0.69 20.02
C GLY A 35 3.41 0.86 18.51
N ASP A 36 2.29 1.22 17.95
CA ASP A 36 2.16 1.35 16.51
C ASP A 36 3.00 2.49 15.98
N ASP A 37 3.75 2.18 14.93
CA ASP A 37 4.58 3.14 14.23
C ASP A 37 4.42 2.82 12.75
N PRO A 38 4.07 3.80 11.93
CA PRO A 38 3.80 3.52 10.52
C PRO A 38 4.97 2.90 9.79
N HIS A 39 6.20 3.31 10.10
CA HIS A 39 7.37 2.75 9.43
C HIS A 39 7.60 1.30 9.84
N LEU A 40 7.43 1.03 11.13
CA LEU A 40 7.57 -0.33 11.62
C LEU A 40 6.49 -1.22 11.06
N LEU A 41 5.26 -0.72 10.99
CA LEU A 41 4.17 -1.49 10.43
C LEU A 41 4.40 -1.81 8.96
N LEU A 42 4.95 -0.86 8.21
CA LEU A 42 5.30 -1.12 6.82
C LEU A 42 6.33 -2.24 6.71
N THR A 43 7.35 -2.19 7.55
CA THR A 43 8.36 -3.24 7.56
C THR A 43 7.76 -4.59 7.93
N LEU A 44 6.88 -4.59 8.93
CA LEU A 44 6.17 -5.81 9.31
C LEU A 44 5.35 -6.36 8.16
N GLY A 45 4.69 -5.48 7.42
CA GLY A 45 3.94 -5.89 6.26
C GLY A 45 4.82 -6.59 5.23
N ARG A 46 6.00 -6.01 4.97
CA ARG A 46 6.94 -6.60 4.04
C ARG A 46 7.45 -7.95 4.53
N LEU A 47 7.77 -8.05 5.80
CA LEU A 47 8.23 -9.31 6.35
C LEU A 47 7.15 -10.37 6.30
N ALA A 48 5.92 -9.99 6.63
CA ALA A 48 4.82 -10.93 6.59
C ALA A 48 4.57 -11.43 5.16
N LYS A 49 4.73 -10.55 4.16
CA LYS A 49 4.63 -10.98 2.78
C LYS A 49 5.68 -12.03 2.46
N ARG A 50 6.90 -11.81 2.90
CA ARG A 50 7.98 -12.77 2.66
C ARG A 50 7.70 -14.10 3.32
N CYS A 51 7.04 -14.08 4.47
CA CYS A 51 6.67 -15.28 5.18
C CYS A 51 5.37 -15.90 4.64
N GLN A 52 4.79 -15.26 3.64
CA GLN A 52 3.53 -15.70 3.03
C GLN A 52 2.39 -15.72 4.03
N GLN A 53 2.46 -14.86 5.02
CA GLN A 53 1.39 -14.66 5.98
C GLN A 53 0.55 -13.50 5.49
N THR A 54 -0.29 -13.79 4.53
CA THR A 54 -0.99 -12.77 3.77
C THR A 54 -1.92 -11.93 4.64
N ALA A 55 -2.66 -12.57 5.53
CA ALA A 55 -3.59 -11.83 6.39
C ALA A 55 -2.87 -10.87 7.30
N LYS A 56 -1.74 -11.30 7.86
CA LYS A 56 -0.92 -10.41 8.68
C LYS A 56 -0.36 -9.27 7.88
N ALA A 57 0.15 -9.59 6.69
CA ALA A 57 0.73 -8.56 5.83
C ALA A 57 -0.31 -7.48 5.53
N ARG A 58 -1.51 -7.90 5.16
CA ARG A 58 -2.58 -6.96 4.87
C ARG A 58 -2.91 -6.10 6.08
N ASP A 59 -3.04 -6.73 7.24
CA ASP A 59 -3.37 -5.98 8.45
C ASP A 59 -2.30 -4.94 8.78
N TYR A 60 -1.03 -5.35 8.74
CA TYR A 60 0.05 -4.41 9.04
C TYR A 60 0.09 -3.25 8.05
N LEU A 61 -0.08 -3.55 6.77
CA LEU A 61 -0.03 -2.50 5.76
C LEU A 61 -1.21 -1.55 5.90
N GLU A 62 -2.39 -2.07 6.18
CA GLU A 62 -3.55 -1.21 6.37
C GLU A 62 -3.38 -0.33 7.60
N ARG A 63 -2.85 -0.88 8.68
CA ARG A 63 -2.60 -0.09 9.87
C ARG A 63 -1.55 0.99 9.62
N SER A 64 -0.52 0.66 8.87
CA SER A 64 0.48 1.66 8.50
C SER A 64 -0.15 2.82 7.76
N ILE A 65 -1.01 2.52 6.80
CA ILE A 65 -1.67 3.55 6.01
C ILE A 65 -2.61 4.38 6.88
N GLN A 66 -3.30 3.75 7.81
CA GLN A 66 -4.21 4.49 8.69
C GLN A 66 -3.45 5.49 9.56
N LEU A 67 -2.26 5.13 9.99
CA LEU A 67 -1.45 6.03 10.80
C LEU A 67 -0.79 7.11 9.96
N MET A 68 -0.24 6.72 8.82
CA MET A 68 0.44 7.66 7.94
C MET A 68 0.44 7.12 6.53
N PRO A 69 -0.44 7.61 5.69
CA PRO A 69 -0.44 7.17 4.29
C PRO A 69 0.87 7.52 3.61
N THR A 70 1.47 6.55 2.96
CA THR A 70 2.68 6.77 2.18
C THR A 70 2.56 6.03 0.86
N PRO A 71 3.24 6.53 -0.18
CA PRO A 71 3.25 5.81 -1.45
C PRO A 71 3.79 4.39 -1.30
N ASP A 72 4.80 4.22 -0.45
CA ASP A 72 5.39 2.90 -0.26
C ASP A 72 4.40 1.91 0.32
N ALA A 73 3.65 2.34 1.33
CA ALA A 73 2.69 1.45 1.97
C ALA A 73 1.56 1.09 1.00
N TYR A 74 1.10 2.07 0.24
CA TYR A 74 0.07 1.78 -0.77
C TYR A 74 0.57 0.85 -1.85
N GLN A 75 1.82 1.01 -2.26
CA GLN A 75 2.38 0.12 -3.27
C GLN A 75 2.44 -1.31 -2.75
N GLU A 76 2.94 -1.48 -1.53
CA GLU A 76 3.04 -2.81 -0.95
C GLU A 76 1.68 -3.47 -0.82
N LEU A 77 0.70 -2.71 -0.36
CA LEU A 77 -0.64 -3.26 -0.23
C LEU A 77 -1.24 -3.57 -1.60
N GLY A 78 -1.03 -2.69 -2.56
CA GLY A 78 -1.52 -2.92 -3.90
C GLY A 78 -0.95 -4.20 -4.51
N GLU A 79 0.35 -4.40 -4.34
CA GLU A 79 0.98 -5.62 -4.85
C GLU A 79 0.43 -6.87 -4.17
N LEU A 80 0.20 -6.76 -2.86
CA LEU A 80 -0.38 -7.88 -2.14
C LEU A 80 -1.78 -8.20 -2.66
N LEU A 81 -2.58 -7.17 -2.87
CA LEU A 81 -3.94 -7.37 -3.37
C LEU A 81 -3.95 -7.93 -4.79
N GLU A 82 -2.98 -7.52 -5.61
CA GLU A 82 -2.84 -8.12 -6.93
C GLU A 82 -2.60 -9.62 -6.82
N SER A 83 -1.74 -10.02 -5.90
CA SER A 83 -1.43 -11.42 -5.72
C SER A 83 -2.64 -12.22 -5.24
N LEU A 84 -3.61 -11.53 -4.65
CA LEU A 84 -4.85 -12.14 -4.20
C LEU A 84 -5.96 -12.03 -5.24
N HIS A 85 -5.64 -11.49 -6.41
CA HIS A 85 -6.60 -11.27 -7.49
C HIS A 85 -7.68 -10.26 -7.14
N GLU A 86 -7.43 -9.40 -6.16
CA GLU A 86 -8.34 -8.31 -5.82
C GLU A 86 -7.91 -7.07 -6.61
N LEU A 87 -8.12 -7.13 -7.91
CA LEU A 87 -7.53 -6.14 -8.81
C LEU A 87 -8.13 -4.76 -8.66
N THR A 88 -9.41 -4.69 -8.33
CA THR A 88 -10.05 -3.39 -8.11
C THR A 88 -9.43 -2.66 -6.93
N HIS A 89 -9.29 -3.38 -5.82
CA HIS A 89 -8.69 -2.78 -4.63
C HIS A 89 -7.22 -2.48 -4.84
N ALA A 90 -6.53 -3.34 -5.57
CA ALA A 90 -5.13 -3.08 -5.90
C ALA A 90 -5.00 -1.78 -6.68
N GLY A 91 -5.86 -1.58 -7.66
CA GLY A 91 -5.86 -0.35 -8.43
C GLY A 91 -6.10 0.87 -7.57
N GLN A 92 -7.02 0.76 -6.62
CA GLN A 92 -7.28 1.88 -5.71
C GLN A 92 -6.04 2.22 -4.89
N CYS A 93 -5.32 1.21 -4.43
CA CYS A 93 -4.10 1.45 -3.67
C CYS A 93 -3.04 2.15 -4.52
N PHE A 94 -2.84 1.69 -5.74
CA PHE A 94 -1.86 2.32 -6.62
C PHE A 94 -2.24 3.75 -6.94
N HIS A 95 -3.52 4.00 -7.18
CA HIS A 95 -3.98 5.37 -7.42
C HIS A 95 -3.75 6.26 -6.21
N ALA A 96 -4.07 5.74 -5.02
CA ALA A 96 -3.88 6.53 -3.80
C ALA A 96 -2.40 6.87 -3.60
N GLY A 97 -1.53 5.89 -3.82
CA GLY A 97 -0.09 6.13 -3.70
C GLY A 97 0.39 7.16 -4.70
N LEU A 98 -0.07 7.06 -5.92
CA LEU A 98 0.31 8.01 -6.95
C LEU A 98 -0.17 9.42 -6.59
N ARG A 99 -1.38 9.54 -6.06
CA ARG A 99 -1.90 10.84 -5.66
C ARG A 99 -1.04 11.49 -4.58
N LEU A 100 -0.54 10.68 -3.67
CA LEU A 100 0.36 11.22 -2.66
C LEU A 100 1.64 11.76 -3.28
N LEU A 101 2.15 11.05 -4.30
CA LEU A 101 3.35 11.51 -4.97
C LEU A 101 3.15 12.81 -5.70
N VAL A 102 1.97 13.03 -6.26
CA VAL A 102 1.70 14.27 -6.99
C VAL A 102 1.05 15.33 -6.11
N GLY A 103 0.87 15.04 -4.81
CA GLY A 103 0.41 16.04 -3.86
C GLY A 103 -1.07 16.36 -3.91
N LYS A 104 -1.90 15.46 -4.40
CA LYS A 104 -3.33 15.71 -4.46
C LYS A 104 -4.03 15.06 -3.27
N PRO A 105 -5.06 15.73 -2.72
CA PRO A 105 -5.74 15.18 -1.56
C PRO A 105 -6.44 13.86 -1.88
N LEU A 106 -6.27 12.91 -0.99
CA LEU A 106 -6.87 11.59 -1.18
C LEU A 106 -8.38 11.61 -1.03
N GLU A 107 -8.86 12.37 -0.05
CA GLU A 107 -10.28 12.35 0.22
C GLU A 107 -11.11 12.92 -0.91
N GLN A 108 -10.50 13.70 -1.77
CA GLN A 108 -11.21 14.20 -2.93
C GLN A 108 -11.23 13.19 -4.06
N GLN A 109 -10.33 12.24 -4.00
CA GLN A 109 -10.13 11.30 -5.08
C GLN A 109 -10.58 9.91 -4.74
N GLY A 110 -10.51 9.60 -3.47
CA GLY A 110 -10.65 8.26 -2.98
C GLY A 110 -11.59 7.37 -3.76
N VAL A 111 -12.78 7.27 -3.27
CA VAL A 111 -13.78 6.44 -3.93
C VAL A 111 -14.09 6.99 -5.30
N THR A 112 -14.20 8.30 -5.38
CA THR A 112 -14.55 8.97 -6.62
C THR A 112 -13.49 8.74 -7.70
N LEU A 113 -12.24 8.68 -7.30
CA LEU A 113 -11.18 8.53 -8.27
C LEU A 113 -11.35 7.26 -9.10
N LEU A 114 -11.60 6.16 -8.45
CA LEU A 114 -11.76 4.91 -9.17
C LEU A 114 -12.99 4.95 -10.05
N ALA A 115 -14.09 5.46 -9.51
CA ALA A 115 -15.31 5.56 -10.29
C ALA A 115 -15.12 6.46 -11.50
N ALA A 116 -14.45 7.58 -11.31
CA ALA A 116 -14.22 8.51 -12.41
C ALA A 116 -13.35 7.90 -13.50
N ALA A 117 -12.31 7.19 -13.09
CA ALA A 117 -11.44 6.55 -14.06
C ALA A 117 -12.20 5.53 -14.90
N THR A 118 -13.04 4.75 -14.25
CA THR A 118 -13.85 3.77 -14.96
C THR A 118 -14.80 4.43 -15.92
N THR A 119 -15.43 5.49 -15.46
CA THR A 119 -16.38 6.22 -16.30
C THR A 119 -15.70 6.80 -17.52
N GLN A 120 -14.52 7.38 -17.33
CA GLN A 120 -13.80 7.96 -18.43
C GLN A 120 -13.42 6.92 -19.47
N GLN A 121 -13.05 5.74 -19.02
CA GLN A 121 -12.72 4.69 -19.95
C GLN A 121 -13.93 4.26 -20.76
N LEU A 122 -15.08 4.25 -20.14
CA LEU A 122 -16.28 3.85 -20.83
C LEU A 122 -16.76 4.91 -21.79
N SER A 123 -16.77 6.15 -21.38
CA SER A 123 -17.22 7.22 -22.26
C SER A 123 -16.16 7.61 -23.23
N GLY A 124 -15.01 7.23 -23.01
CA GLY A 124 -13.95 7.46 -23.80
C GLY A 124 -14.01 8.15 -24.93
N PRO A 125 -14.01 8.20 -25.27
CA PRO A 125 -13.80 8.88 -25.83
C PRO A 125 -14.63 9.65 -26.38
N ASP A 126 -14.93 9.77 -26.17
CA ASP A 126 -15.50 10.32 -26.34
C ASP A 126 -15.96 10.91 -26.47
N PRO A 127 -16.23 11.08 -26.62
CA PRO A 127 -16.63 11.67 -26.76
C PRO A 127 -16.85 12.46 -27.15
N SER A 128 -16.67 12.58 -27.48
CA SER A 128 -16.82 13.30 -27.75
C SER A 128 -17.14 13.78 -28.34
N PRO A 129 -17.10 13.82 -28.62
CA PRO A 129 -17.36 14.39 -29.11
C PRO A 129 -17.83 14.80 -29.67
N VAL A 130 -17.69 14.67 -29.90
CA VAL A 130 -18.03 14.99 -30.25
C VAL A 130 -18.52 15.48 -30.79
N PRO A 131 -18.53 15.59 -30.90
CA PRO A 131 -18.93 16.12 -31.41
C PRO A 131 -19.34 16.65 -32.00
N ALA A 132 -19.19 16.75 -32.13
CA ALA A 132 -19.45 17.23 -32.55
C ALA A 132 -19.85 17.71 -33.17
N PRO A 133 -19.88 17.95 -33.30
CA PRO A 133 -20.20 18.50 -33.86
C PRO A 133 -20.66 18.88 -34.56
N VAL A 134 -20.58 19.02 -34.64
CA VAL A 134 -20.91 19.40 -35.12
C VAL A 134 -21.25 19.52 -35.67
N GLY A 135 -21.14 19.40 -35.65
CA GLY A 135 -21.25 19.52 -35.90
C GLY A 135 -21.55 19.55 -36.32
#